data_646a9af627a386dd247f93f0fcaa70cd
#
_entry.id   646a9af627a386dd247f93f0fcaa70cd
#
_cell.length_a   1.000
_cell.length_b   1.000
_cell.length_c   1.000
_cell.angle_alpha   90.00
_cell.angle_beta   90.00
_cell.angle_gamma   90.00
#
_symmetry.space_group_name_H-M   'P 1'
#
loop_
_entity.id
_entity.type
_entity.pdbx_description
1 polymer ?
#
loop_
_entity_poly.entity_id
_entity_poly.type
_entity_poly.pdbx_seq_one_letter_code
_entity_poly.pdbx_strand_id
1 'polypeptide(L)'
;RVTRRFFGDGYNVAFSHRMPLSAVSYTASRDVSYQPAGVTNTGQGSNFDAFYAIVAANNPGLAPDAIRAQVNQILQGRGVPADGSVVNGYLSNRPSLQTSQQITYALLGVRNTLTFNASESQQQPLGVISGLTDDYSLANEVTQRGYGVIWGHQLTGLSSLSLSLNQQRSLAKASGAVDTKTTGAYLLFSTSLGPRTSANVGARHVISDGGVNADYTESALTASLSHNF
;
A
#
# COMPACT_ATOMS: atom_id res chain seq x y z
N ARG A 1 -20.77 -8.56 7.53
CA ARG A 1 -21.49 -8.22 8.76
C ARG A 1 -21.92 -6.75 8.70
N VAL A 2 -23.20 -6.49 9.02
CA VAL A 2 -23.75 -5.13 9.13
C VAL A 2 -24.18 -4.93 10.59
N THR A 3 -23.85 -3.76 11.17
CA THR A 3 -24.19 -3.43 12.55
C THR A 3 -24.74 -2.00 12.59
N ARG A 4 -25.86 -1.82 13.29
CA ARG A 4 -26.45 -0.50 13.48
C ARG A 4 -25.83 0.18 14.70
N ARG A 5 -25.30 1.37 14.56
CA ARG A 5 -24.62 2.13 15.60
C ARG A 5 -25.12 3.57 15.67
N PHE A 6 -24.65 4.38 16.62
CA PHE A 6 -25.08 5.78 16.80
C PHE A 6 -24.78 6.70 15.59
N PHE A 7 -23.79 6.34 14.75
CA PHE A 7 -23.44 7.06 13.52
C PHE A 7 -24.14 6.51 12.26
N GLY A 8 -25.08 5.57 12.42
CA GLY A 8 -25.75 4.87 11.34
C GLY A 8 -25.22 3.44 11.15
N ASP A 9 -25.32 2.91 9.94
CA ASP A 9 -24.95 1.55 9.65
C ASP A 9 -23.43 1.41 9.45
N GLY A 10 -22.81 0.55 10.30
CA GLY A 10 -21.47 0.07 10.10
C GLY A 10 -21.47 -1.25 9.34
N TYR A 11 -20.50 -1.47 8.46
CA TYR A 11 -20.36 -2.73 7.74
C TYR A 11 -18.91 -3.16 7.62
N ASN A 12 -18.72 -4.45 7.46
CA ASN A 12 -17.45 -5.05 7.06
C ASN A 12 -17.75 -6.17 6.06
N VAL A 13 -17.19 -6.05 4.88
CA VAL A 13 -17.31 -7.01 3.79
C VAL A 13 -15.91 -7.42 3.37
N ALA A 14 -15.68 -8.71 3.30
CA ALA A 14 -14.43 -9.26 2.76
C ALA A 14 -14.78 -10.34 1.75
N PHE A 15 -14.16 -10.27 0.60
CA PHE A 15 -14.21 -11.27 -0.46
C PHE A 15 -12.80 -11.64 -0.85
N SER A 16 -12.53 -12.91 -0.99
CA SER A 16 -11.26 -13.40 -1.54
C SER A 16 -11.53 -14.58 -2.47
N HIS A 17 -10.88 -14.54 -3.62
CA HIS A 17 -10.91 -15.66 -4.57
C HIS A 17 -9.47 -16.01 -4.95
N ARG A 18 -9.19 -17.30 -4.97
CA ARG A 18 -7.86 -17.84 -5.20
C ARG A 18 -7.90 -18.77 -6.40
N MET A 19 -6.88 -18.62 -7.23
CA MET A 19 -6.60 -19.49 -8.37
C MET A 19 -5.16 -20.00 -8.24
N PRO A 20 -4.76 -21.05 -8.97
CA PRO A 20 -3.42 -21.65 -8.80
C PRO A 20 -2.25 -20.66 -8.89
N LEU A 21 -2.37 -19.63 -9.74
CA LEU A 21 -1.30 -18.65 -9.97
C LEU A 21 -1.73 -17.21 -9.67
N SER A 22 -2.95 -16.99 -9.18
CA SER A 22 -3.43 -15.64 -8.87
C SER A 22 -4.37 -15.63 -7.69
N ALA A 23 -4.47 -14.46 -7.07
CA ALA A 23 -5.44 -14.21 -6.01
C ALA A 23 -6.02 -12.80 -6.19
N VAL A 24 -7.32 -12.68 -5.91
CA VAL A 24 -8.00 -11.40 -5.81
C VAL A 24 -8.60 -11.28 -4.41
N SER A 25 -8.46 -10.13 -3.80
CA SER A 25 -9.12 -9.81 -2.54
C SER A 25 -9.80 -8.44 -2.67
N TYR A 26 -10.99 -8.36 -2.09
CA TYR A 26 -11.72 -7.11 -1.93
C TYR A 26 -12.16 -6.98 -0.49
N THR A 27 -11.92 -5.83 0.10
CA THR A 27 -12.39 -5.50 1.44
C THR A 27 -13.09 -4.16 1.42
N ALA A 28 -14.20 -4.05 2.15
CA ALA A 28 -14.90 -2.80 2.35
C ALA A 28 -15.36 -2.73 3.80
N SER A 29 -15.12 -1.59 4.45
CA SER A 29 -15.53 -1.38 5.83
C SER A 29 -16.00 0.06 6.07
N ARG A 30 -16.92 0.20 7.01
CA ARG A 30 -17.35 1.48 7.55
C ARG A 30 -17.50 1.36 9.06
N ASP A 31 -16.65 2.05 9.79
CA ASP A 31 -16.65 2.04 11.26
C ASP A 31 -16.03 3.32 11.82
N VAL A 32 -16.19 3.53 13.12
CA VAL A 32 -15.55 4.65 13.83
C VAL A 32 -14.12 4.29 14.17
N SER A 33 -13.21 5.16 13.81
CA SER A 33 -11.82 5.10 14.22
C SER A 33 -11.59 6.05 15.41
N TYR A 34 -11.05 5.50 16.49
CA TYR A 34 -10.60 6.24 17.68
C TYR A 34 -9.08 6.41 17.72
N GLN A 35 -8.39 5.85 16.74
CA GLN A 35 -6.94 6.01 16.66
C GLN A 35 -6.61 7.39 16.11
N PRO A 36 -5.57 8.05 16.63
CA PRO A 36 -5.04 9.26 16.01
C PRO A 36 -4.75 8.94 14.56
N ALA A 37 -5.38 9.67 13.64
CA ALA A 37 -5.01 9.62 12.24
C ALA A 37 -3.63 10.29 12.13
N GLY A 38 -2.60 9.52 12.35
CA GLY A 38 -1.21 9.90 12.06
C GLY A 38 -0.82 9.45 10.66
N VAL A 39 0.46 9.53 10.37
CA VAL A 39 1.08 8.89 9.20
C VAL A 39 0.94 7.38 9.37
N THR A 40 -0.27 6.87 9.20
CA THR A 40 -0.53 5.44 9.19
C THR A 40 -0.49 4.98 7.75
N ASN A 41 0.31 3.97 7.51
CA ASN A 41 0.19 3.12 6.35
C ASN A 41 -1.17 2.43 6.44
N THR A 42 -2.25 3.08 6.01
CA THR A 42 -3.49 2.37 5.76
C THR A 42 -3.23 1.50 4.55
N GLY A 43 -2.92 0.25 4.87
CA GLY A 43 -2.45 -0.71 3.91
C GLY A 43 -3.37 -0.82 2.71
N GLN A 44 -2.80 -0.70 1.56
CA GLN A 44 -3.38 -1.15 0.30
C GLN A 44 -3.26 -2.66 0.19
N GLY A 45 -3.69 -3.44 1.17
CA GLY A 45 -3.46 -4.87 1.22
C GLY A 45 -1.97 -5.22 1.18
N SER A 46 -1.53 -5.97 2.11
CA SER A 46 -0.15 -6.43 2.13
C SER A 46 0.10 -7.27 0.89
N ASN A 47 1.10 -6.95 0.09
CA ASN A 47 1.58 -7.83 -0.96
C ASN A 47 1.89 -9.20 -0.38
N PHE A 48 2.43 -9.21 0.84
CA PHE A 48 2.66 -10.44 1.59
C PHE A 48 1.39 -11.29 1.73
N ASP A 49 0.26 -10.70 2.11
CA ASP A 49 -0.99 -11.44 2.31
C ASP A 49 -1.54 -12.02 1.00
N ALA A 50 -1.40 -11.27 -0.10
CA ALA A 50 -1.80 -11.75 -1.42
C ALA A 50 -0.94 -12.95 -1.86
N PHE A 51 0.38 -12.87 -1.71
CA PHE A 51 1.27 -14.00 -2.02
C PHE A 51 1.11 -15.15 -1.03
N TYR A 52 0.88 -14.86 0.26
CA TYR A 52 0.57 -15.87 1.25
C TYR A 52 -0.65 -16.70 0.85
N ALA A 53 -1.71 -16.03 0.38
CA ALA A 53 -2.91 -16.70 -0.09
C ALA A 53 -2.64 -17.65 -1.27
N ILE A 54 -1.78 -17.25 -2.21
CA ILE A 54 -1.40 -18.08 -3.36
C ILE A 54 -0.56 -19.29 -2.91
N VAL A 55 0.48 -19.05 -2.09
CA VAL A 55 1.39 -20.11 -1.63
C VAL A 55 0.66 -21.13 -0.75
N ALA A 56 -0.20 -20.66 0.16
CA ALA A 56 -1.01 -21.53 1.02
C ALA A 56 -1.98 -22.41 0.20
N ALA A 57 -2.59 -21.86 -0.86
CA ALA A 57 -3.50 -22.62 -1.72
C ALA A 57 -2.77 -23.74 -2.49
N ASN A 58 -1.53 -23.49 -2.90
CA ASN A 58 -0.73 -24.47 -3.64
C ASN A 58 -0.01 -25.50 -2.74
N ASN A 59 0.02 -25.25 -1.42
CA ASN A 59 0.69 -26.13 -0.45
C ASN A 59 -0.21 -26.39 0.78
N PRO A 60 -1.32 -27.10 0.63
CA PRO A 60 -2.33 -27.27 1.70
C PRO A 60 -1.83 -28.02 2.94
N GLY A 61 -0.68 -28.68 2.86
CA GLY A 61 -0.07 -29.42 4.00
C GLY A 61 1.11 -28.70 4.66
N LEU A 62 1.47 -27.52 4.20
CA LEU A 62 2.63 -26.80 4.73
C LEU A 62 2.25 -26.03 6.01
N ALA A 63 3.14 -26.06 7.01
CA ALA A 63 2.95 -25.29 8.23
C ALA A 63 2.93 -23.77 7.95
N PRO A 64 2.14 -22.96 8.68
CA PRO A 64 2.03 -21.53 8.45
C PRO A 64 3.35 -20.77 8.44
N ASP A 65 4.30 -21.16 9.28
CA ASP A 65 5.62 -20.53 9.35
C ASP A 65 6.48 -20.85 8.11
N ALA A 66 6.38 -22.05 7.56
CA ALA A 66 7.05 -22.42 6.33
C ALA A 66 6.46 -21.66 5.12
N ILE A 67 5.14 -21.46 5.10
CA ILE A 67 4.48 -20.62 4.09
C ILE A 67 4.99 -19.18 4.17
N ARG A 68 5.09 -18.61 5.39
CA ARG A 68 5.64 -17.26 5.61
C ARG A 68 7.07 -17.13 5.11
N ALA A 69 7.93 -18.11 5.43
CA ALA A 69 9.30 -18.13 4.97
C ALA A 69 9.39 -18.18 3.44
N GLN A 70 8.59 -19.00 2.80
CA GLN A 70 8.54 -19.11 1.34
C GLN A 70 8.04 -17.80 0.68
N VAL A 71 7.02 -17.17 1.24
CA VAL A 71 6.52 -15.87 0.76
C VAL A 71 7.60 -14.79 0.87
N ASN A 72 8.27 -14.70 2.02
CA ASN A 72 9.38 -13.76 2.20
C ASN A 72 10.50 -13.98 1.19
N GLN A 73 10.86 -15.25 0.91
CA GLN A 73 11.86 -15.59 -0.10
C GLN A 73 11.41 -15.16 -1.51
N ILE A 74 10.13 -15.37 -1.86
CA ILE A 74 9.58 -14.94 -3.15
C ILE A 74 9.63 -13.41 -3.28
N LEU A 75 9.19 -12.69 -2.26
CA LEU A 75 9.17 -11.22 -2.28
C LEU A 75 10.57 -10.64 -2.35
N GLN A 76 11.49 -11.12 -1.52
CA GLN A 76 12.89 -10.69 -1.52
C GLN A 76 13.61 -11.04 -2.83
N GLY A 77 13.44 -12.27 -3.32
CA GLY A 77 14.09 -12.72 -4.56
C GLY A 77 13.60 -11.97 -5.81
N ARG A 78 12.46 -11.28 -5.73
CA ARG A 78 11.85 -10.52 -6.83
C ARG A 78 11.86 -9.01 -6.62
N GLY A 79 12.45 -8.54 -5.53
CA GLY A 79 12.50 -7.11 -5.19
C GLY A 79 11.11 -6.48 -4.96
N VAL A 80 10.12 -7.29 -4.58
CA VAL A 80 8.77 -6.79 -4.27
C VAL A 80 8.69 -6.47 -2.78
N PRO A 81 8.34 -5.23 -2.39
CA PRO A 81 8.15 -4.90 -0.98
C PRO A 81 6.98 -5.70 -0.38
N ALA A 82 7.12 -6.14 0.88
CA ALA A 82 6.08 -6.88 1.58
C ALA A 82 4.79 -6.08 1.75
N ASP A 83 4.92 -4.77 1.92
CA ASP A 83 3.81 -3.83 2.06
C ASP A 83 3.81 -2.81 0.92
N GLY A 84 2.66 -2.69 0.24
CA GLY A 84 2.37 -1.60 -0.67
C GLY A 84 1.71 -0.44 0.08
N SER A 85 2.42 0.24 0.97
CA SER A 85 1.83 1.22 1.86
C SER A 85 1.63 2.59 1.20
N VAL A 86 0.44 3.17 1.39
CA VAL A 86 0.16 4.58 1.13
C VAL A 86 0.27 5.35 2.44
N VAL A 87 1.08 6.39 2.45
CA VAL A 87 1.21 7.28 3.61
C VAL A 87 0.04 8.26 3.61
N ASN A 88 -0.82 8.17 4.65
CA ASN A 88 -1.84 9.18 4.89
C ASN A 88 -1.19 10.44 5.48
N GLY A 89 -1.30 11.56 4.78
CA GLY A 89 -0.72 12.84 5.17
C GLY A 89 -1.54 13.66 6.18
N TYR A 90 -2.62 13.12 6.76
CA TYR A 90 -3.50 13.86 7.68
C TYR A 90 -3.27 13.44 9.13
N LEU A 91 -3.13 14.44 10.02
CA LEU A 91 -2.94 14.27 11.46
C LEU A 91 -4.19 14.74 12.20
N SER A 92 -4.87 13.84 12.91
CA SER A 92 -6.01 14.19 13.75
C SER A 92 -6.13 13.24 14.94
N ASN A 93 -6.46 13.77 16.10
CA ASN A 93 -6.77 13.02 17.33
C ASN A 93 -8.28 12.89 17.57
N ARG A 94 -9.12 13.27 16.60
CA ARG A 94 -10.58 13.19 16.75
C ARG A 94 -11.11 11.83 16.35
N PRO A 95 -12.15 11.31 17.03
CA PRO A 95 -12.90 10.18 16.52
C PRO A 95 -13.44 10.52 15.14
N SER A 96 -13.23 9.65 14.19
CA SER A 96 -13.69 9.84 12.80
C SER A 96 -14.46 8.62 12.31
N LEU A 97 -15.47 8.87 11.49
CA LEU A 97 -16.11 7.83 10.70
C LEU A 97 -15.23 7.55 9.48
N GLN A 98 -14.73 6.35 9.41
CA GLN A 98 -13.90 5.90 8.31
C GLN A 98 -14.67 4.92 7.44
N THR A 99 -14.75 5.23 6.15
CA THR A 99 -15.21 4.31 5.11
C THR A 99 -14.02 3.96 4.23
N SER A 100 -13.70 2.69 4.10
CA SER A 100 -12.57 2.23 3.29
C SER A 100 -13.00 1.12 2.35
N GLN A 101 -12.44 1.14 1.14
CA GLN A 101 -12.57 0.10 0.14
C GLN A 101 -11.21 -0.18 -0.44
N GLN A 102 -10.94 -1.45 -0.68
CA GLN A 102 -9.66 -1.88 -1.22
C GLN A 102 -9.83 -3.12 -2.07
N ILE A 103 -9.15 -3.13 -3.20
CA ILE A 103 -9.00 -4.32 -4.05
C ILE A 103 -7.52 -4.57 -4.28
N THR A 104 -7.12 -5.83 -4.18
CA THR A 104 -5.78 -6.29 -4.50
C THR A 104 -5.89 -7.49 -5.43
N TYR A 105 -5.12 -7.48 -6.51
CA TYR A 105 -4.93 -8.61 -7.40
C TYR A 105 -3.44 -8.96 -7.47
N ALA A 106 -3.10 -10.20 -7.24
CA ALA A 106 -1.74 -10.70 -7.34
C ALA A 106 -1.67 -11.87 -8.32
N LEU A 107 -0.62 -11.86 -9.13
CA LEU A 107 -0.30 -12.92 -10.10
C LEU A 107 1.13 -13.39 -9.86
N LEU A 108 1.29 -14.72 -9.77
CA LEU A 108 2.56 -15.38 -9.54
C LEU A 108 2.90 -16.25 -10.75
N GLY A 109 3.68 -15.74 -11.68
CA GLY A 109 4.24 -16.51 -12.79
C GLY A 109 5.59 -17.15 -12.44
N VAL A 110 6.15 -17.94 -13.34
CA VAL A 110 7.43 -18.64 -13.12
C VAL A 110 8.59 -17.67 -12.81
N ARG A 111 8.67 -16.57 -13.56
CA ARG A 111 9.71 -15.53 -13.38
C ARG A 111 9.13 -14.16 -13.13
N ASN A 112 7.82 -14.00 -13.25
CA ASN A 112 7.16 -12.71 -13.11
C ASN A 112 6.20 -12.74 -11.92
N THR A 113 6.11 -11.63 -11.22
CA THR A 113 5.03 -11.34 -10.28
C THR A 113 4.41 -10.02 -10.69
N LEU A 114 3.10 -9.93 -10.60
CA LEU A 114 2.37 -8.69 -10.81
C LEU A 114 1.40 -8.52 -9.65
N THR A 115 1.47 -7.37 -9.00
CA THR A 115 0.47 -6.99 -8.00
C THR A 115 -0.16 -5.67 -8.42
N PHE A 116 -1.46 -5.66 -8.48
CA PHE A 116 -2.26 -4.45 -8.65
C PHE A 116 -3.03 -4.20 -7.36
N ASN A 117 -3.08 -2.96 -6.91
CA ASN A 117 -3.89 -2.53 -5.79
C ASN A 117 -4.62 -1.22 -6.11
N ALA A 118 -5.83 -1.09 -5.62
CA ALA A 118 -6.57 0.15 -5.62
C ALA A 118 -7.29 0.30 -4.29
N SER A 119 -7.27 1.50 -3.74
CA SER A 119 -7.92 1.82 -2.48
C SER A 119 -8.61 3.17 -2.51
N GLU A 120 -9.71 3.26 -1.78
CA GLU A 120 -10.38 4.51 -1.47
C GLU A 120 -10.66 4.53 0.04
N SER A 121 -10.30 5.61 0.69
CA SER A 121 -10.57 5.85 2.11
C SER A 121 -11.21 7.23 2.25
N GLN A 122 -12.35 7.28 2.92
CA GLN A 122 -13.10 8.49 3.23
C GLN A 122 -13.17 8.64 4.74
N GLN A 123 -12.79 9.81 5.23
CA GLN A 123 -12.80 10.12 6.66
C GLN A 123 -13.63 11.37 6.93
N GLN A 124 -14.54 11.24 7.91
CA GLN A 124 -15.40 12.32 8.38
C GLN A 124 -15.22 12.45 9.90
N PRO A 125 -14.90 13.63 10.46
CA PRO A 125 -14.82 13.81 11.90
C PRO A 125 -16.20 13.62 12.54
N LEU A 126 -16.24 12.92 13.67
CA LEU A 126 -17.43 12.77 14.50
C LEU A 126 -17.41 13.84 15.59
N GLY A 127 -18.07 14.97 15.30
CA GLY A 127 -18.22 16.09 16.25
C GLY A 127 -17.22 17.21 16.04
N VAL A 128 -17.65 18.41 16.46
CA VAL A 128 -16.83 19.63 16.44
C VAL A 128 -16.30 19.85 17.85
N ILE A 129 -14.98 19.80 18.02
CA ILE A 129 -14.35 20.17 19.30
C ILE A 129 -13.83 21.59 19.14
N SER A 130 -14.50 22.54 19.82
CA SER A 130 -14.08 23.95 19.79
C SER A 130 -12.67 24.11 20.38
N GLY A 131 -11.79 24.81 19.67
CA GLY A 131 -10.45 25.14 20.13
C GLY A 131 -9.34 24.17 19.72
N LEU A 132 -9.63 23.06 19.04
CA LEU A 132 -8.63 22.19 18.43
C LEU A 132 -8.39 22.62 16.97
N THR A 133 -7.15 22.95 16.66
CA THR A 133 -6.68 23.18 15.29
C THR A 133 -5.97 21.90 14.82
N ASP A 134 -6.63 21.17 13.93
CA ASP A 134 -6.07 20.01 13.27
C ASP A 134 -6.40 20.06 11.76
N ASP A 135 -5.94 19.10 10.99
CA ASP A 135 -6.15 19.07 9.54
C ASP A 135 -7.64 19.00 9.16
N TYR A 136 -8.53 18.56 10.07
CA TYR A 136 -9.98 18.59 9.89
C TYR A 136 -10.63 19.94 10.27
N SER A 137 -9.90 20.88 10.87
CA SER A 137 -10.43 22.23 11.11
C SER A 137 -10.68 22.97 9.81
N LEU A 138 -9.98 22.59 8.74
CA LEU A 138 -10.11 23.14 7.39
C LEU A 138 -10.95 22.28 6.44
N ALA A 139 -11.19 21.00 6.76
CA ALA A 139 -11.88 20.05 5.88
C ALA A 139 -12.90 19.21 6.65
N ASN A 140 -14.17 19.28 6.25
CA ASN A 140 -15.23 18.45 6.85
C ASN A 140 -15.19 16.98 6.42
N GLU A 141 -14.48 16.68 5.36
CA GLU A 141 -14.34 15.33 4.81
C GLU A 141 -13.06 15.26 3.97
N VAL A 142 -12.33 14.20 4.15
CA VAL A 142 -11.12 13.91 3.37
C VAL A 142 -11.30 12.56 2.67
N THR A 143 -11.16 12.56 1.36
CA THR A 143 -11.17 11.35 0.53
C THR A 143 -9.78 11.12 -0.03
N GLN A 144 -9.24 9.94 0.19
CA GLN A 144 -7.95 9.53 -0.36
C GLN A 144 -8.15 8.35 -1.31
N ARG A 145 -7.53 8.43 -2.48
CA ARG A 145 -7.54 7.39 -3.50
C ARG A 145 -6.12 7.01 -3.84
N GLY A 146 -5.85 5.72 -3.84
CA GLY A 146 -4.54 5.18 -4.18
C GLY A 146 -4.65 4.09 -5.24
N TYR A 147 -3.69 4.09 -6.17
CA TYR A 147 -3.52 3.05 -7.18
C TYR A 147 -2.06 2.65 -7.21
N GLY A 148 -1.80 1.36 -7.30
CA GLY A 148 -0.45 0.85 -7.35
C GLY A 148 -0.36 -0.37 -8.26
N VAL A 149 0.77 -0.46 -8.96
CA VAL A 149 1.17 -1.63 -9.74
C VAL A 149 2.61 -1.95 -9.40
N ILE A 150 2.89 -3.18 -9.02
CA ILE A 150 4.24 -3.66 -8.79
C ILE A 150 4.47 -4.87 -9.70
N TRP A 151 5.46 -4.76 -10.53
CA TRP A 151 5.93 -5.85 -11.36
C TRP A 151 7.34 -6.25 -10.93
N GLY A 152 7.52 -7.53 -10.63
CA GLY A 152 8.82 -8.12 -10.32
C GLY A 152 9.18 -9.17 -11.36
N HIS A 153 10.40 -9.12 -11.87
CA HIS A 153 10.94 -10.07 -12.83
C HIS A 153 12.25 -10.68 -12.33
N GLN A 154 12.31 -11.99 -12.28
CA GLN A 154 13.53 -12.73 -11.96
C GLN A 154 14.32 -12.95 -13.25
N LEU A 155 15.40 -12.17 -13.43
CA LEU A 155 16.30 -12.26 -14.59
C LEU A 155 17.09 -13.56 -14.57
N THR A 156 17.70 -13.86 -13.40
CA THR A 156 18.45 -15.09 -13.13
C THR A 156 18.11 -15.58 -11.73
N GLY A 157 18.74 -16.70 -11.29
CA GLY A 157 18.62 -17.15 -9.89
C GLY A 157 19.22 -16.17 -8.87
N LEU A 158 20.07 -15.25 -9.32
CA LEU A 158 20.80 -14.30 -8.47
C LEU A 158 20.42 -12.84 -8.72
N SER A 159 19.63 -12.53 -9.75
CA SER A 159 19.30 -11.16 -10.11
C SER A 159 17.83 -10.98 -10.43
N SER A 160 17.28 -9.86 -9.98
CA SER A 160 15.88 -9.46 -10.19
C SER A 160 15.77 -7.99 -10.58
N LEU A 161 14.68 -7.69 -11.28
CA LEU A 161 14.27 -6.34 -11.63
C LEU A 161 12.86 -6.13 -11.11
N SER A 162 12.61 -5.03 -10.44
CA SER A 162 11.27 -4.64 -10.02
C SER A 162 10.92 -3.23 -10.48
N LEU A 163 9.69 -3.06 -10.93
CA LEU A 163 9.09 -1.77 -11.29
C LEU A 163 7.86 -1.56 -10.42
N SER A 164 7.82 -0.44 -9.71
CA SER A 164 6.66 -0.01 -8.93
C SER A 164 6.17 1.32 -9.45
N LEU A 165 4.89 1.37 -9.79
CA LEU A 165 4.18 2.59 -10.18
C LEU A 165 3.06 2.82 -9.17
N ASN A 166 2.99 4.02 -8.61
CA ASN A 166 1.95 4.38 -7.66
C ASN A 166 1.41 5.78 -7.94
N GLN A 167 0.13 5.96 -7.69
CA GLN A 167 -0.54 7.25 -7.72
C GLN A 167 -1.42 7.37 -6.48
N GLN A 168 -1.31 8.49 -5.81
CA GLN A 168 -2.16 8.85 -4.68
C GLN A 168 -2.78 10.22 -4.95
N ARG A 169 -4.07 10.33 -4.63
CA ARG A 169 -4.81 11.58 -4.67
C ARG A 169 -5.54 11.79 -3.35
N SER A 170 -5.38 12.96 -2.77
CA SER A 170 -6.12 13.41 -1.59
C SER A 170 -7.02 14.57 -1.98
N LEU A 171 -8.30 14.42 -1.67
CA LEU A 171 -9.37 15.37 -1.97
C LEU A 171 -9.97 15.83 -0.64
N ALA A 172 -9.89 17.11 -0.34
CA ALA A 172 -10.49 17.66 0.87
C ALA A 172 -11.73 18.49 0.49
N LYS A 173 -12.87 18.16 1.09
CA LYS A 173 -14.11 18.93 0.87
C LYS A 173 -14.15 20.10 1.86
N ALA A 174 -13.56 21.23 1.46
CA ALA A 174 -13.69 22.50 2.17
C ALA A 174 -13.54 23.67 1.20
N SER A 175 -14.07 24.84 1.61
CA SER A 175 -13.84 26.08 0.86
C SER A 175 -12.36 26.45 0.94
N GLY A 176 -11.65 26.44 -0.19
CA GLY A 176 -10.21 26.72 -0.25
C GLY A 176 -9.28 25.54 -0.01
N ALA A 177 -9.81 24.32 0.13
CA ALA A 177 -8.99 23.13 0.19
C ALA A 177 -8.33 22.84 -1.17
N VAL A 178 -7.07 22.47 -1.13
CA VAL A 178 -6.28 22.14 -2.32
C VAL A 178 -6.15 20.63 -2.41
N ASP A 179 -6.54 20.08 -3.56
CA ASP A 179 -6.30 18.68 -3.89
C ASP A 179 -4.82 18.41 -4.05
N THR A 180 -4.35 17.29 -3.55
CA THR A 180 -2.98 16.83 -3.77
C THR A 180 -2.97 15.55 -4.60
N LYS A 181 -2.05 15.48 -5.55
CA LYS A 181 -1.82 14.30 -6.37
C LYS A 181 -0.33 13.99 -6.40
N THR A 182 0.05 12.81 -5.98
CA THR A 182 1.43 12.34 -6.07
C THR A 182 1.48 11.10 -6.95
N THR A 183 2.40 11.11 -7.91
CA THR A 183 2.66 9.97 -8.80
C THR A 183 4.13 9.60 -8.68
N GLY A 184 4.40 8.32 -8.43
CA GLY A 184 5.75 7.80 -8.28
C GLY A 184 6.01 6.62 -9.21
N ALA A 185 7.23 6.57 -9.74
CA ALA A 185 7.78 5.43 -10.47
C ALA A 185 9.13 5.05 -9.86
N TYR A 186 9.30 3.77 -9.55
CA TYR A 186 10.49 3.22 -8.91
C TYR A 186 10.94 2.00 -9.69
N LEU A 187 12.18 1.99 -10.10
CA LEU A 187 12.85 0.86 -10.73
C LEU A 187 13.98 0.40 -9.82
N LEU A 188 14.06 -0.88 -9.52
CA LEU A 188 15.10 -1.46 -8.70
C LEU A 188 15.66 -2.70 -9.38
N PHE A 189 16.94 -2.71 -9.60
CA PHE A 189 17.72 -3.89 -9.97
C PHE A 189 18.49 -4.38 -8.75
N SER A 190 18.35 -5.67 -8.43
CA SER A 190 19.03 -6.32 -7.32
C SER A 190 19.79 -7.53 -7.84
N THR A 191 21.03 -7.74 -7.37
CA THR A 191 21.82 -8.91 -7.74
C THR A 191 22.70 -9.39 -6.58
N SER A 192 22.81 -10.70 -6.43
CA SER A 192 23.77 -11.33 -5.54
C SER A 192 25.08 -11.55 -6.30
N LEU A 193 26.14 -10.88 -5.88
CA LEU A 193 27.50 -11.01 -6.46
C LEU A 193 28.27 -12.20 -5.87
N GLY A 194 27.80 -12.71 -4.73
CA GLY A 194 28.38 -13.85 -4.04
C GLY A 194 27.54 -14.25 -2.83
N PRO A 195 27.93 -15.30 -2.08
CA PRO A 195 27.12 -15.80 -0.96
C PRO A 195 26.87 -14.76 0.15
N ARG A 196 27.76 -13.77 0.26
CA ARG A 196 27.71 -12.73 1.31
C ARG A 196 27.70 -11.30 0.76
N THR A 197 27.59 -11.14 -0.57
CA THR A 197 27.67 -9.84 -1.22
C THR A 197 26.47 -9.62 -2.12
N SER A 198 25.76 -8.53 -1.93
CA SER A 198 24.65 -8.09 -2.80
C SER A 198 24.83 -6.65 -3.24
N ALA A 199 24.37 -6.37 -4.44
CA ALA A 199 24.36 -5.01 -5.01
C ALA A 199 22.94 -4.66 -5.46
N ASN A 200 22.55 -3.40 -5.24
CA ASN A 200 21.28 -2.86 -5.67
C ASN A 200 21.51 -1.54 -6.40
N VAL A 201 20.80 -1.34 -7.51
CA VAL A 201 20.76 -0.08 -8.25
C VAL A 201 19.31 0.30 -8.46
N GLY A 202 18.95 1.50 -8.05
CA GLY A 202 17.58 1.99 -8.12
C GLY A 202 17.48 3.34 -8.81
N ALA A 203 16.36 3.56 -9.49
CA ALA A 203 15.95 4.85 -10.03
C ALA A 203 14.55 5.20 -9.48
N ARG A 204 14.37 6.45 -9.10
CA ARG A 204 13.12 6.98 -8.58
C ARG A 204 12.75 8.25 -9.34
N HIS A 205 11.47 8.35 -9.70
CA HIS A 205 10.89 9.58 -10.25
C HIS A 205 9.56 9.83 -9.55
N VAL A 206 9.40 11.01 -8.95
CA VAL A 206 8.19 11.40 -8.20
C VAL A 206 7.75 12.78 -8.69
N ILE A 207 6.46 12.90 -8.98
CA ILE A 207 5.79 14.15 -9.31
C ILE A 207 4.70 14.36 -8.27
N SER A 208 4.68 15.53 -7.65
CA SER A 208 3.66 15.94 -6.71
C SER A 208 3.05 17.26 -7.15
N ASP A 209 1.73 17.24 -7.38
CA ASP A 209 0.95 18.39 -7.82
C ASP A 209 -0.04 18.76 -6.71
N GLY A 210 -0.21 20.05 -6.44
CA GLY A 210 -1.16 20.58 -5.47
C GLY A 210 -0.66 20.53 -4.02
N GLY A 211 -1.45 21.12 -3.12
CA GLY A 211 -1.13 21.24 -1.72
C GLY A 211 -0.69 22.64 -1.32
N VAL A 212 -0.36 22.79 -0.03
CA VAL A 212 0.13 24.05 0.55
C VAL A 212 1.59 24.32 0.12
N ASN A 213 2.31 23.27 -0.25
CA ASN A 213 3.66 23.33 -0.77
C ASN A 213 3.63 23.43 -2.30
N ALA A 214 4.62 24.08 -2.89
CA ALA A 214 4.75 24.19 -4.34
C ALA A 214 4.85 22.78 -4.99
N ASP A 215 4.33 22.68 -6.20
CA ASP A 215 4.49 21.47 -7.02
C ASP A 215 5.99 21.14 -7.16
N TYR A 216 6.32 19.87 -7.07
CA TYR A 216 7.70 19.44 -7.22
C TYR A 216 7.82 18.17 -8.06
N THR A 217 8.98 18.07 -8.70
CA THR A 217 9.41 16.88 -9.42
C THR A 217 10.77 16.47 -8.89
N GLU A 218 10.90 15.22 -8.49
CA GLU A 218 12.15 14.66 -7.98
C GLU A 218 12.57 13.46 -8.80
N SER A 219 13.84 13.40 -9.17
CA SER A 219 14.48 12.22 -9.77
C SER A 219 15.72 11.86 -8.98
N ALA A 220 15.88 10.62 -8.63
CA ALA A 220 17.04 10.14 -7.89
C ALA A 220 17.53 8.80 -8.43
N LEU A 221 18.85 8.62 -8.39
CA LEU A 221 19.53 7.35 -8.61
C LEU A 221 20.17 6.91 -7.30
N THR A 222 20.04 5.66 -6.97
CA THR A 222 20.64 5.06 -5.78
C THR A 222 21.42 3.82 -6.16
N ALA A 223 22.55 3.63 -5.51
CA ALA A 223 23.33 2.40 -5.61
C ALA A 223 23.78 1.98 -4.20
N SER A 224 23.70 0.71 -3.90
CA SER A 224 24.17 0.17 -2.63
C SER A 224 24.88 -1.16 -2.85
N LEU A 225 25.92 -1.39 -2.07
CA LEU A 225 26.63 -2.65 -1.97
C LEU A 225 26.62 -3.07 -0.50
N SER A 226 26.20 -4.29 -0.23
CA SER A 226 26.18 -4.88 1.11
C SER A 226 27.05 -6.12 1.14
N HIS A 227 27.92 -6.22 2.15
CA HIS A 227 28.74 -7.39 2.40
C HIS A 227 28.59 -7.82 3.86
N ASN A 228 28.25 -9.08 4.08
CA ASN A 228 28.15 -9.67 5.42
C ASN A 228 29.43 -10.47 5.70
N PHE A 229 30.09 -10.17 6.80
CA PHE A 229 31.35 -10.86 7.23
C PHE A 229 31.07 -12.17 7.95
#